data_c7ca2d20afc6b742740de81a59354909
#
_entry.id   c7ca2d20afc6b742740de81a59354909
#
_cell.length_a   1.000
_cell.length_b   1.000
_cell.length_c   1.000
_cell.angle_alpha   90.00
_cell.angle_beta   90.00
_cell.angle_gamma   90.00
#
_symmetry.space_group_name_H-M   'P 1'
#
loop_
_entity.id
_entity.type
_entity.pdbx_description
1 polymer ?
#
loop_
_entity_poly.entity_id
_entity_poly.type
_entity_poly.pdbx_seq_one_letter_code
_entity_poly.pdbx_strand_id
1 'polypeptide(L)'
;MKIAAVSEDGVTISKHFGRAPFYVVVTVENGKIISSEKREKIRHNQFGGDHEEHAREADPRGHGFDPDAQNRHARMVVAIADCEVLLARGMGAGAYESMKQANISPVVTDVANIEEAVQAYLAGNLKDHVEKLH
;
A
#
# COMPACT_ATOMS: atom_id res chain seq x y z
N MET A 1 10.46 -8.88 11.28
CA MET A 1 9.62 -8.69 10.08
C MET A 1 8.68 -7.52 10.27
N LYS A 2 8.51 -6.72 9.24
CA LYS A 2 7.59 -5.59 9.28
C LYS A 2 6.52 -5.76 8.22
N ILE A 3 5.27 -5.52 8.61
CA ILE A 3 4.11 -5.65 7.74
C ILE A 3 3.41 -4.30 7.71
N ALA A 4 3.26 -3.73 6.51
CA ALA A 4 2.58 -2.45 6.35
C ALA A 4 1.14 -2.69 5.94
N ALA A 5 0.23 -1.84 6.41
CA ALA A 5 -1.16 -1.87 5.99
C ALA A 5 -1.58 -0.44 5.69
N VAL A 6 -2.28 -0.24 4.56
CA VAL A 6 -2.81 1.10 4.26
C VAL A 6 -4.03 1.35 5.11
N SER A 7 -4.17 2.55 5.64
CA SER A 7 -5.24 2.84 6.58
C SER A 7 -5.68 4.28 6.52
N GLU A 8 -6.93 4.51 6.93
CA GLU A 8 -7.49 5.86 7.07
C GLU A 8 -7.75 6.19 8.53
N ASP A 9 -7.83 5.18 9.38
CA ASP A 9 -8.17 5.39 10.79
C ASP A 9 -7.15 4.75 11.75
N GLY A 10 -6.16 4.04 11.23
CA GLY A 10 -5.15 3.41 12.08
C GLY A 10 -5.52 2.02 12.58
N VAL A 11 -6.72 1.57 12.33
CA VAL A 11 -7.23 0.28 12.82
C VAL A 11 -7.71 -0.60 11.67
N THR A 12 -8.30 0.01 10.66
CA THR A 12 -8.93 -0.67 9.54
C THR A 12 -8.07 -0.55 8.29
N ILE A 13 -7.94 -1.66 7.55
CA ILE A 13 -7.21 -1.66 6.28
C ILE A 13 -8.08 -0.96 5.24
N SER A 14 -7.50 0.04 4.57
CA SER A 14 -8.24 0.82 3.59
C SER A 14 -8.53 0.00 2.33
N LYS A 15 -9.69 0.26 1.74
CA LYS A 15 -10.07 -0.31 0.44
C LYS A 15 -9.46 0.45 -0.72
N HIS A 16 -8.81 1.57 -0.46
CA HIS A 16 -8.30 2.46 -1.51
C HIS A 16 -6.83 2.75 -1.26
N PHE A 17 -5.98 1.91 -1.81
CA PHE A 17 -4.55 2.07 -1.62
C PHE A 17 -4.09 3.47 -1.96
N GLY A 18 -4.52 4.01 -3.09
CA GLY A 18 -4.05 5.32 -3.54
C GLY A 18 -4.56 6.49 -2.73
N ARG A 19 -5.64 6.32 -1.98
CA ARG A 19 -6.26 7.41 -1.20
C ARG A 19 -5.93 7.36 0.27
N ALA A 20 -5.46 6.24 0.75
CA ALA A 20 -5.17 6.09 2.18
C ALA A 20 -4.10 7.10 2.60
N PRO A 21 -4.30 7.81 3.70
CA PRO A 21 -3.38 8.88 4.09
C PRO A 21 -2.10 8.37 4.74
N PHE A 22 -2.09 7.15 5.24
CA PHE A 22 -0.88 6.66 5.91
C PHE A 22 -0.84 5.13 5.90
N TYR A 23 0.33 4.63 6.25
CA TYR A 23 0.54 3.21 6.52
C TYR A 23 0.59 2.99 8.01
N VAL A 24 0.09 1.84 8.46
CA VAL A 24 0.38 1.35 9.80
C VAL A 24 1.39 0.23 9.63
N VAL A 25 2.55 0.39 10.20
CA VAL A 25 3.62 -0.60 10.08
C VAL A 25 3.70 -1.39 11.37
N VAL A 26 3.46 -2.68 11.27
CA VAL A 26 3.46 -3.58 12.42
C VAL A 26 4.76 -4.35 12.43
N THR A 27 5.48 -4.29 13.54
CA THR A 27 6.72 -5.05 13.71
C THR A 27 6.40 -6.35 14.41
N VAL A 28 6.85 -7.45 13.82
CA VAL A 28 6.57 -8.80 14.31
C VAL A 28 7.88 -9.52 14.57
N GLU A 29 7.99 -10.17 15.74
CA GLU A 29 9.14 -11.02 16.05
C GLU A 29 8.65 -12.28 16.71
N ASN A 30 9.19 -13.42 16.28
CA ASN A 30 8.84 -14.73 16.83
C ASN A 30 7.33 -14.99 16.77
N GLY A 31 6.70 -14.54 15.68
CA GLY A 31 5.27 -14.75 15.48
C GLY A 31 4.37 -13.86 16.32
N LYS A 32 4.94 -12.83 16.96
CA LYS A 32 4.17 -11.95 17.83
C LYS A 32 4.33 -10.50 17.40
N ILE A 33 3.25 -9.73 17.50
CA ILE A 33 3.28 -8.30 17.24
C ILE A 33 3.93 -7.63 18.44
N ILE A 34 5.04 -6.93 18.21
CA ILE A 34 5.74 -6.27 19.30
C ILE A 34 5.53 -4.75 19.30
N SER A 35 5.20 -4.16 18.15
CA SER A 35 4.94 -2.73 18.08
C SER A 35 4.26 -2.39 16.77
N SER A 36 3.73 -1.18 16.70
CA SER A 36 3.17 -0.64 15.46
C SER A 36 3.46 0.84 15.42
N GLU A 37 3.57 1.38 14.22
CA GLU A 37 3.79 2.81 14.04
C GLU A 37 3.03 3.28 12.81
N LYS A 38 2.71 4.57 12.79
CA LYS A 38 2.04 5.20 11.67
C LYS A 38 3.09 5.93 10.83
N ARG A 39 3.03 5.73 9.52
CA ARG A 39 3.93 6.43 8.59
C ARG A 39 3.10 7.13 7.54
N GLU A 40 3.40 8.38 7.29
CA GLU A 40 2.70 9.14 6.28
C GLU A 40 2.90 8.52 4.91
N LYS A 41 1.83 8.56 4.13
CA LYS A 41 1.85 8.05 2.78
C LYS A 41 1.51 9.20 1.83
N ILE A 42 2.28 9.33 0.75
CA ILE A 42 2.01 10.35 -0.25
C ILE A 42 0.82 9.91 -1.08
N ARG A 43 -0.23 10.73 -1.11
CA ARG A 43 -1.44 10.42 -1.86
C ARG A 43 -1.40 11.05 -3.24
N HIS A 44 -2.21 10.50 -4.14
CA HIS A 44 -2.26 11.02 -5.51
C HIS A 44 -2.59 12.50 -5.56
N ASN A 45 -3.53 12.95 -4.73
CA ASN A 45 -3.94 14.35 -4.77
C ASN A 45 -2.85 15.28 -4.24
N GLN A 46 -1.91 14.79 -3.46
CA GLN A 46 -0.79 15.59 -3.00
C GLN A 46 0.14 15.93 -4.15
N PHE A 47 0.34 14.98 -5.05
CA PHE A 47 1.13 15.26 -6.24
C PHE A 47 0.43 16.27 -7.13
N GLY A 48 -0.88 16.09 -7.30
CA GLY A 48 -1.65 17.02 -8.11
C GLY A 48 -1.63 18.41 -7.54
N GLY A 49 -1.74 18.52 -6.22
CA GLY A 49 -1.73 19.82 -5.58
C GLY A 49 -0.43 20.57 -5.76
N ASP A 50 0.67 19.84 -5.74
CA ASP A 50 1.98 20.46 -5.88
C ASP A 50 2.28 20.85 -7.31
N HIS A 51 1.61 20.25 -8.26
CA HIS A 51 1.99 20.37 -9.66
C HIS A 51 0.79 20.60 -10.55
N GLU A 52 0.00 21.56 -10.17
CA GLU A 52 -1.16 21.90 -10.99
C GLU A 52 -0.73 22.26 -12.42
N GLU A 53 0.40 22.89 -12.54
CA GLU A 53 0.92 23.20 -13.87
C GLU A 53 1.34 21.95 -14.61
N HIS A 54 1.51 20.87 -13.90
CA HIS A 54 1.89 19.61 -14.53
C HIS A 54 0.71 18.75 -14.93
N ALA A 55 -0.46 19.15 -14.54
CA ALA A 55 -1.65 18.38 -14.90
C ALA A 55 -1.82 18.33 -16.40
N ARG A 56 -1.36 19.35 -17.10
CA ARG A 56 -1.43 19.39 -18.55
C ARG A 56 -0.57 18.31 -19.19
N GLU A 57 0.27 17.71 -18.42
CA GLU A 57 1.16 16.68 -18.92
C GLU A 57 0.54 15.31 -18.92
N ALA A 58 -0.75 15.23 -18.81
CA ALA A 58 -1.43 13.95 -18.79
C ALA A 58 -0.96 13.09 -19.96
N ASP A 59 -0.55 11.90 -19.65
CA ASP A 59 -0.05 10.97 -20.65
C ASP A 59 -1.23 10.31 -21.35
N PRO A 60 -1.30 10.41 -22.67
CA PRO A 60 -2.42 9.79 -23.39
C PRO A 60 -2.45 8.26 -23.30
N ARG A 61 -1.38 7.65 -22.85
CA ARG A 61 -1.36 6.20 -22.68
C ARG A 61 -2.16 5.74 -21.48
N GLY A 62 -2.55 6.66 -20.59
CA GLY A 62 -3.41 6.30 -19.49
C GLY A 62 -2.70 6.20 -18.16
N HIS A 63 -3.48 5.80 -17.17
CA HIS A 63 -3.02 5.78 -15.79
C HIS A 63 -2.07 4.64 -15.51
N GLY A 64 -1.10 4.90 -14.67
CA GLY A 64 -0.23 3.86 -14.18
C GLY A 64 0.95 3.52 -15.06
N PHE A 65 0.92 3.98 -16.30
CA PHE A 65 1.97 3.64 -17.26
C PHE A 65 2.80 4.84 -17.69
N ASP A 66 2.39 6.05 -17.34
CA ASP A 66 3.20 7.21 -17.65
C ASP A 66 4.30 7.37 -16.60
N PRO A 67 5.36 8.13 -16.92
CA PRO A 67 6.48 8.27 -15.97
C PRO A 67 6.09 8.89 -14.64
N ASP A 68 5.12 9.81 -14.64
CA ASP A 68 4.71 10.45 -13.39
C ASP A 68 4.01 9.47 -12.47
N ALA A 69 3.17 8.60 -13.03
CA ALA A 69 2.49 7.61 -12.22
C ALA A 69 3.48 6.63 -11.62
N GLN A 70 4.47 6.21 -12.40
CA GLN A 70 5.48 5.30 -11.89
C GLN A 70 6.32 5.94 -10.80
N ASN A 71 6.61 7.23 -10.91
CA ASN A 71 7.34 7.94 -9.87
C ASN A 71 6.54 8.02 -8.58
N ARG A 72 5.22 8.25 -8.69
CA ARG A 72 4.38 8.27 -7.51
C ARG A 72 4.38 6.94 -6.80
N HIS A 73 4.27 5.85 -7.57
CA HIS A 73 4.30 4.51 -6.98
C HIS A 73 5.64 4.24 -6.31
N ALA A 74 6.73 4.65 -6.94
CA ALA A 74 8.06 4.45 -6.37
C ALA A 74 8.21 5.18 -5.05
N ARG A 75 7.69 6.40 -4.96
CA ARG A 75 7.78 7.17 -3.71
C ARG A 75 6.92 6.57 -2.61
N MET A 76 5.76 6.02 -2.97
CA MET A 76 4.91 5.35 -1.99
C MET A 76 5.61 4.13 -1.43
N VAL A 77 6.33 3.41 -2.27
CA VAL A 77 7.05 2.22 -1.86
C VAL A 77 8.20 2.57 -0.92
N VAL A 78 8.88 3.69 -1.16
CA VAL A 78 10.04 4.08 -0.35
C VAL A 78 9.66 4.20 1.12
N ALA A 79 8.45 4.68 1.41
CA ALA A 79 8.01 4.85 2.80
C ALA A 79 7.96 3.53 3.57
N ILE A 80 7.85 2.41 2.86
CA ILE A 80 7.76 1.10 3.48
C ILE A 80 8.81 0.14 2.91
N ALA A 81 9.93 0.69 2.46
CA ALA A 81 10.99 -0.13 1.84
C ALA A 81 11.57 -1.17 2.79
N ASP A 82 11.45 -0.94 4.09
CA ASP A 82 11.91 -1.88 5.10
C ASP A 82 10.87 -2.93 5.48
N CYS A 83 9.71 -2.90 4.84
CA CYS A 83 8.64 -3.85 5.12
C CYS A 83 8.67 -5.00 4.13
N GLU A 84 8.22 -6.15 4.57
CA GLU A 84 8.20 -7.34 3.72
C GLU A 84 6.84 -7.58 3.09
N VAL A 85 5.78 -7.05 3.68
CA VAL A 85 4.41 -7.30 3.25
C VAL A 85 3.62 -6.01 3.28
N LEU A 86 2.73 -5.84 2.31
CA LEU A 86 1.80 -4.70 2.25
C LEU A 86 0.38 -5.26 2.20
N LEU A 87 -0.45 -4.85 3.14
CA LEU A 87 -1.85 -5.28 3.20
C LEU A 87 -2.75 -4.15 2.74
N ALA A 88 -3.70 -4.46 1.86
CA ALA A 88 -4.70 -3.52 1.36
C ALA A 88 -5.98 -4.29 1.09
N ARG A 89 -7.11 -3.60 1.09
CA ARG A 89 -8.39 -4.23 0.74
C ARG A 89 -8.80 -3.92 -0.69
N GLY A 90 -8.01 -3.10 -1.37
CA GLY A 90 -8.19 -2.81 -2.78
C GLY A 90 -7.03 -1.98 -3.26
N MET A 91 -6.53 -2.25 -4.46
CA MET A 91 -5.45 -1.47 -5.05
C MET A 91 -5.42 -1.71 -6.55
N GLY A 92 -4.78 -0.81 -7.26
CA GLY A 92 -4.63 -0.95 -8.69
C GLY A 92 -3.52 -1.92 -9.05
N ALA A 93 -3.60 -2.48 -10.24
CA ALA A 93 -2.60 -3.43 -10.72
C ALA A 93 -1.21 -2.80 -10.81
N GLY A 94 -1.13 -1.52 -11.16
CA GLY A 94 0.16 -0.83 -11.23
C GLY A 94 0.85 -0.76 -9.89
N ALA A 95 0.10 -0.41 -8.84
CA ALA A 95 0.66 -0.34 -7.50
C ALA A 95 1.07 -1.74 -7.01
N TYR A 96 0.26 -2.73 -7.33
CA TYR A 96 0.56 -4.12 -6.96
C TYR A 96 1.91 -4.55 -7.55
N GLU A 97 2.11 -4.27 -8.84
CA GLU A 97 3.37 -4.62 -9.48
C GLU A 97 4.55 -3.83 -8.92
N SER A 98 4.34 -2.55 -8.60
CA SER A 98 5.40 -1.74 -8.01
C SER A 98 5.88 -2.31 -6.68
N MET A 99 4.95 -2.81 -5.87
CA MET A 99 5.32 -3.45 -4.61
C MET A 99 6.18 -4.68 -4.86
N LYS A 100 5.76 -5.52 -5.81
CA LYS A 100 6.52 -6.74 -6.11
C LYS A 100 7.92 -6.41 -6.62
N GLN A 101 8.05 -5.39 -7.43
CA GLN A 101 9.35 -4.98 -7.94
C GLN A 101 10.27 -4.48 -6.83
N ALA A 102 9.69 -3.99 -5.75
CA ALA A 102 10.44 -3.52 -4.59
C ALA A 102 10.67 -4.62 -3.56
N ASN A 103 10.34 -5.85 -3.89
CA ASN A 103 10.47 -7.00 -3.00
C ASN A 103 9.56 -6.93 -1.79
N ILE A 104 8.43 -6.25 -1.94
CA ILE A 104 7.38 -6.21 -0.94
C ILE A 104 6.25 -7.09 -1.46
N SER A 105 5.76 -8.00 -0.63
CA SER A 105 4.68 -8.90 -1.03
C SER A 105 3.34 -8.21 -0.79
N PRO A 106 2.65 -7.78 -1.83
CA PRO A 106 1.33 -7.16 -1.63
C PRO A 106 0.28 -8.24 -1.45
N VAL A 107 -0.63 -8.02 -0.51
CA VAL A 107 -1.74 -8.94 -0.27
C VAL A 107 -3.03 -8.13 -0.24
N VAL A 108 -3.95 -8.47 -1.13
CA VAL A 108 -5.27 -7.84 -1.17
C VAL A 108 -6.19 -8.74 -0.36
N THR A 109 -6.59 -8.26 0.81
CA THR A 109 -7.32 -9.07 1.77
C THR A 109 -8.76 -8.58 1.95
N ASP A 110 -9.62 -9.47 2.41
CA ASP A 110 -10.98 -9.12 2.82
C ASP A 110 -11.06 -8.70 4.28
N VAL A 111 -10.03 -8.99 5.04
CA VAL A 111 -10.06 -8.72 6.47
C VAL A 111 -9.92 -7.21 6.70
N ALA A 112 -10.85 -6.66 7.45
CA ALA A 112 -10.86 -5.21 7.68
C ALA A 112 -9.88 -4.78 8.76
N ASN A 113 -9.79 -5.53 9.83
CA ASN A 113 -8.98 -5.15 10.99
C ASN A 113 -7.51 -5.47 10.74
N ILE A 114 -6.64 -4.48 10.98
CA ILE A 114 -5.21 -4.63 10.73
C ILE A 114 -4.62 -5.77 11.56
N GLU A 115 -4.90 -5.78 12.85
CA GLU A 115 -4.32 -6.79 13.73
C GLU A 115 -4.78 -8.18 13.36
N GLU A 116 -6.06 -8.34 13.05
CA GLU A 116 -6.58 -9.65 12.63
C GLU A 116 -5.94 -10.11 11.33
N ALA A 117 -5.74 -9.18 10.39
CA ALA A 117 -5.11 -9.53 9.12
C ALA A 117 -3.66 -9.96 9.33
N VAL A 118 -2.94 -9.25 10.19
CA VAL A 118 -1.56 -9.60 10.49
C VAL A 118 -1.49 -10.99 11.14
N GLN A 119 -2.39 -11.26 12.08
CA GLN A 119 -2.43 -12.57 12.73
C GLN A 119 -2.74 -13.68 11.71
N ALA A 120 -3.69 -13.42 10.81
CA ALA A 120 -4.03 -14.40 9.78
C ALA A 120 -2.85 -14.63 8.84
N TYR A 121 -2.12 -13.59 8.50
CA TYR A 121 -0.94 -13.72 7.66
C TYR A 121 0.11 -14.59 8.35
N LEU A 122 0.36 -14.36 9.64
CA LEU A 122 1.35 -15.11 10.39
C LEU A 122 0.95 -16.58 10.52
N ALA A 123 -0.34 -16.84 10.55
CA ALA A 123 -0.84 -18.22 10.63
C ALA A 123 -0.88 -18.92 9.27
N GLY A 124 -0.59 -18.17 8.18
CA GLY A 124 -0.65 -18.72 6.84
C GLY A 124 -2.06 -18.83 6.28
N ASN A 125 -3.00 -18.11 6.87
CA ASN A 125 -4.41 -18.19 6.49
C ASN A 125 -4.92 -17.02 5.67
N LEU A 126 -4.09 -16.03 5.38
CA LEU A 126 -4.53 -14.84 4.67
C LEU A 126 -4.42 -15.04 3.17
N LYS A 127 -5.54 -14.85 2.46
CA LYS A 127 -5.58 -14.98 1.01
C LYS A 127 -5.27 -13.67 0.32
N ASP A 128 -4.61 -13.76 -0.83
CA ASP A 128 -4.38 -12.62 -1.70
C ASP A 128 -5.45 -12.67 -2.80
N HIS A 129 -6.40 -11.74 -2.75
CA HIS A 129 -7.53 -11.70 -3.68
C HIS A 129 -7.16 -10.86 -4.90
N VAL A 130 -6.33 -11.41 -5.78
CA VAL A 130 -5.89 -10.67 -6.96
C VAL A 130 -7.04 -10.29 -7.89
N GLU A 131 -8.16 -10.97 -7.78
CA GLU A 131 -9.34 -10.62 -8.58
C GLU A 131 -9.89 -9.23 -8.22
N LYS A 132 -9.45 -8.67 -7.09
CA LYS A 132 -9.90 -7.34 -6.67
C LYS A 132 -9.00 -6.20 -7.16
N LEU A 133 -7.98 -6.51 -7.92
CA LEU A 133 -7.13 -5.48 -8.52
C LEU A 133 -7.91 -4.73 -9.59
N HIS A 134 -7.65 -3.43 -9.72
CA HIS A 134 -8.37 -2.60 -10.69
C HIS A 134 -7.49 -1.61 -11.41
#